data_dcf807a9f7a7dc1f31d5f30486af19ad
#
_entry.id   dcf807a9f7a7dc1f31d5f30486af19ad
#
_cell.length_a   1.000
_cell.length_b   1.000
_cell.length_c   1.000
_cell.angle_alpha   90.00
_cell.angle_beta   90.00
_cell.angle_gamma   90.00
#
_symmetry.space_group_name_H-M   'P 1'
#
loop_
_entity.id
_entity.type
_entity.pdbx_description
1 polymer ?
#
loop_
_entity_poly.entity_id
_entity_poly.type
_entity_poly.pdbx_seq_one_letter_code
_entity_poly.pdbx_strand_id
1 'polypeptide(L)'
;MAVVLLSAAAQRALAPRGEPPQSAVRRLAADGIPLYTIAFGQPSLGQQADLRLSDLMASDAVFAETPTTIEAVVAAVGYANREVKVQLLWETPDGEMAAVDTRTVQIVPRKQRYPVQLTHTPRQPGEYKVTVQVESPEGELVTTNNAQSTFITVLKGGVNILFLAGSDRVGGAPGVEPYFIRRALAAHADLNVAYVGLNYSTPQLDFRDRLREERYDVLLLQNVDESALNRPTWQAVAELASQGMGLAMLGGFHSFGPGGFQGSPLENVLPIVMSRAERQTFGETPAADLHVPGPLRMLPIETPDGRVEPMLRIREGPANAALWRELPPLDGANRFDRLRLKPAARVVAEGDDARRSPLAVLGAWGDGRVAALAIDSTWHWQLEGFGDVHRRFWRQLVLWLAKKDETAGERVWVRLDQRRYQQGSRVEFALGAEDQRGAALVDAMFDVRIQRPDGAEVAVPPVRRDAGAAASFADTAAPGDYRITVTARAAGETVGSATARFSVSD
;
A
#
# COMPACT_ATOMS: atom_id res chain seq x y z
N MET A 1 1.72 26.41 -47.77
CA MET A 1 1.38 27.52 -46.87
C MET A 1 2.24 27.40 -45.64
N ALA A 2 2.75 28.45 -45.03
CA ALA A 2 3.50 28.39 -43.77
C ALA A 2 3.03 29.56 -42.91
N VAL A 3 3.04 29.37 -41.58
CA VAL A 3 2.69 30.39 -40.60
C VAL A 3 3.96 30.82 -39.87
N VAL A 4 4.17 32.13 -39.76
CA VAL A 4 5.26 32.69 -38.98
C VAL A 4 4.66 33.46 -37.80
N LEU A 5 4.98 32.98 -36.57
CA LEU A 5 4.57 33.63 -35.33
C LEU A 5 5.70 34.48 -34.79
N LEU A 6 5.45 35.79 -34.68
CA LEU A 6 6.33 36.74 -34.03
C LEU A 6 5.80 37.00 -32.60
N SER A 7 6.51 36.60 -31.56
CA SER A 7 6.01 36.72 -30.20
C SER A 7 7.12 37.02 -29.20
N ALA A 8 6.81 37.83 -28.20
CA ALA A 8 7.62 37.99 -27.00
C ALA A 8 7.45 36.84 -25.98
N ALA A 9 6.77 35.77 -26.38
CA ALA A 9 6.51 34.56 -25.59
C ALA A 9 5.70 34.75 -24.28
N ALA A 10 5.06 35.91 -24.11
CA ALA A 10 4.19 36.16 -22.95
C ALA A 10 2.72 36.18 -23.35
N GLN A 11 1.94 35.23 -22.91
CA GLN A 11 0.49 35.27 -23.05
C GLN A 11 -0.10 36.09 -21.89
N ARG A 12 -0.64 37.28 -22.18
CA ARG A 12 -1.21 38.21 -21.20
C ARG A 12 -2.74 38.25 -21.17
N ALA A 13 -3.43 37.42 -21.93
CA ALA A 13 -4.88 37.48 -22.05
C ALA A 13 -5.55 36.59 -20.99
N LEU A 14 -6.20 37.19 -20.00
CA LEU A 14 -7.19 36.59 -19.14
C LEU A 14 -8.51 36.46 -19.91
N ALA A 15 -8.88 35.34 -20.39
CA ALA A 15 -10.01 35.03 -21.25
C ALA A 15 -9.84 35.50 -22.72
N PRO A 16 -9.21 34.67 -23.56
CA PRO A 16 -9.09 34.97 -24.97
C PRO A 16 -10.44 34.87 -25.67
N ARG A 17 -10.77 35.89 -26.43
CA ARG A 17 -11.74 35.76 -27.54
C ARG A 17 -11.01 35.01 -28.65
N GLY A 18 -11.03 33.70 -28.64
CA GLY A 18 -10.38 32.89 -29.66
C GLY A 18 -9.92 31.52 -29.16
N GLU A 19 -9.38 30.75 -30.08
CA GLU A 19 -8.86 29.41 -29.81
C GLU A 19 -7.53 29.46 -29.04
N PRO A 20 -7.30 28.60 -28.04
CA PRO A 20 -6.02 28.51 -27.33
C PRO A 20 -4.85 28.31 -28.30
N PRO A 21 -3.67 28.95 -28.10
CA PRO A 21 -2.53 28.82 -29.00
C PRO A 21 -2.12 27.38 -29.31
N GLN A 22 -2.20 26.50 -28.32
CA GLN A 22 -1.85 25.08 -28.49
C GLN A 22 -2.84 24.34 -29.39
N SER A 23 -4.13 24.65 -29.32
CA SER A 23 -5.13 24.09 -30.23
C SER A 23 -4.93 24.55 -31.65
N ALA A 24 -4.59 25.80 -31.83
CA ALA A 24 -4.25 26.36 -33.14
C ALA A 24 -2.99 25.70 -33.74
N VAL A 25 -1.96 25.47 -32.93
CA VAL A 25 -0.74 24.74 -33.35
C VAL A 25 -1.04 23.31 -33.76
N ARG A 26 -1.86 22.60 -33.00
CA ARG A 26 -2.26 21.21 -33.34
C ARG A 26 -3.04 21.15 -34.65
N ARG A 27 -3.91 22.12 -34.90
CA ARG A 27 -4.67 22.17 -36.16
C ARG A 27 -3.73 22.44 -37.34
N LEU A 28 -2.80 23.36 -37.19
CA LEU A 28 -1.76 23.63 -38.24
C LEU A 28 -0.93 22.36 -38.51
N ALA A 29 -0.57 21.63 -37.46
CA ALA A 29 0.15 20.35 -37.60
C ALA A 29 -0.67 19.28 -38.31
N ALA A 30 -1.97 19.15 -37.98
CA ALA A 30 -2.89 18.23 -38.65
C ALA A 30 -3.08 18.56 -40.15
N ASP A 31 -3.06 19.83 -40.50
CA ASP A 31 -3.14 20.31 -41.87
C ASP A 31 -1.79 20.30 -42.59
N GLY A 32 -0.70 19.84 -41.96
CA GLY A 32 0.64 19.79 -42.53
C GLY A 32 1.24 21.16 -42.76
N ILE A 33 0.77 22.19 -42.07
CA ILE A 33 1.24 23.58 -42.23
C ILE A 33 2.38 23.85 -41.24
N PRO A 34 3.61 24.11 -41.70
CA PRO A 34 4.73 24.38 -40.79
C PRO A 34 4.55 25.72 -40.10
N LEU A 35 4.82 25.73 -38.77
CA LEU A 35 4.85 26.93 -37.94
C LEU A 35 6.29 27.30 -37.60
N TYR A 36 6.69 28.50 -37.97
CA TYR A 36 7.98 29.09 -37.60
C TYR A 36 7.76 30.09 -36.48
N THR A 37 8.41 29.92 -35.34
CA THR A 37 8.36 30.89 -34.24
C THR A 37 9.62 31.73 -34.20
N ILE A 38 9.46 33.04 -34.20
CA ILE A 38 10.57 33.98 -34.01
C ILE A 38 10.31 34.72 -32.71
N ALA A 39 11.18 34.51 -31.73
CA ALA A 39 11.12 35.22 -30.48
C ALA A 39 11.67 36.65 -30.62
N PHE A 40 10.89 37.63 -30.20
CA PHE A 40 11.30 39.03 -30.09
C PHE A 40 11.44 39.41 -28.63
N GLY A 41 12.48 40.09 -28.28
CA GLY A 41 12.78 40.62 -26.97
C GLY A 41 14.28 40.51 -26.70
N GLN A 42 14.83 41.42 -25.95
CA GLN A 42 16.16 41.20 -25.39
C GLN A 42 16.04 40.13 -24.34
N PRO A 43 16.97 39.14 -24.25
CA PRO A 43 17.12 38.38 -23.02
C PRO A 43 17.31 39.44 -21.94
N SER A 44 16.35 39.55 -21.02
CA SER A 44 16.49 40.46 -19.90
C SER A 44 17.81 40.12 -19.23
N LEU A 45 18.73 41.05 -19.13
CA LEU A 45 20.05 40.91 -18.49
C LEU A 45 19.95 40.70 -16.97
N GLY A 46 18.73 40.69 -16.42
CA GLY A 46 18.43 40.12 -15.11
C GLY A 46 17.68 38.81 -15.31
N GLN A 47 18.26 37.70 -14.97
CA GLN A 47 17.48 36.47 -14.76
C GLN A 47 16.31 36.82 -13.84
N GLN A 48 15.10 36.87 -14.40
CA GLN A 48 13.91 37.09 -13.58
C GLN A 48 13.90 35.97 -12.54
N ALA A 49 13.83 36.38 -11.29
CA ALA A 49 13.79 35.44 -10.20
C ALA A 49 12.48 34.67 -10.28
N ASP A 50 12.55 33.35 -10.34
CA ASP A 50 11.42 32.44 -10.51
C ASP A 50 11.60 31.23 -9.59
N LEU A 51 10.56 30.92 -8.84
CA LEU A 51 10.40 29.66 -8.13
C LEU A 51 9.38 28.82 -8.89
N ARG A 52 9.66 27.58 -9.11
CA ARG A 52 8.75 26.68 -9.79
C ARG A 52 8.71 25.33 -9.09
N LEU A 53 7.52 24.81 -8.90
CA LEU A 53 7.33 23.43 -8.45
C LEU A 53 7.23 22.50 -9.66
N SER A 54 7.93 21.36 -9.59
CA SER A 54 7.90 20.32 -10.62
C SER A 54 7.93 18.93 -9.98
N ASP A 55 7.67 17.91 -10.79
CA ASP A 55 7.84 16.50 -10.45
C ASP A 55 7.10 16.12 -9.14
N LEU A 56 5.85 16.60 -8.99
CA LEU A 56 4.99 16.17 -7.90
C LEU A 56 4.68 14.69 -8.05
N MET A 57 5.17 13.89 -7.12
CA MET A 57 4.93 12.44 -7.03
C MET A 57 4.18 12.12 -5.73
N ALA A 58 3.05 11.45 -5.87
CA ALA A 58 2.23 10.96 -4.79
C ALA A 58 1.59 9.63 -5.20
N SER A 59 1.32 8.75 -4.26
CA SER A 59 0.54 7.55 -4.54
C SER A 59 -0.91 7.91 -4.82
N ASP A 60 -1.53 7.31 -5.84
CA ASP A 60 -2.93 7.55 -6.20
C ASP A 60 -3.91 7.08 -5.12
N ALA A 61 -3.50 6.07 -4.33
CA ALA A 61 -4.25 5.54 -3.21
C ALA A 61 -3.34 5.32 -2.00
N VAL A 62 -3.84 5.72 -0.83
CA VAL A 62 -3.19 5.54 0.48
C VAL A 62 -4.24 5.07 1.48
N PHE A 63 -3.82 4.62 2.66
CA PHE A 63 -4.77 4.18 3.68
C PHE A 63 -4.93 5.20 4.80
N ALA A 64 -6.14 5.29 5.35
CA ALA A 64 -6.39 6.05 6.56
C ALA A 64 -5.48 5.55 7.69
N GLU A 65 -5.02 6.48 8.52
CA GLU A 65 -4.10 6.24 9.65
C GLU A 65 -2.70 5.72 9.27
N THR A 66 -2.34 5.77 7.97
CA THR A 66 -1.02 5.38 7.47
C THR A 66 -0.25 6.62 7.00
N PRO A 67 0.99 6.84 7.49
CA PRO A 67 1.84 7.92 6.99
C PRO A 67 2.09 7.79 5.49
N THR A 68 1.83 8.85 4.73
CA THR A 68 2.11 8.91 3.30
C THR A 68 3.11 10.02 3.00
N THR A 69 4.04 9.75 2.11
CA THR A 69 5.07 10.71 1.67
C THR A 69 4.71 11.23 0.29
N ILE A 70 4.79 12.55 0.14
CA ILE A 70 4.62 13.26 -1.12
C ILE A 70 5.94 13.91 -1.46
N GLU A 71 6.41 13.68 -2.68
CA GLU A 71 7.67 14.21 -3.17
C GLU A 71 7.43 15.29 -4.22
N ALA A 72 8.26 16.32 -4.22
CA ALA A 72 8.24 17.38 -5.21
C ALA A 72 9.64 17.96 -5.41
N VAL A 73 9.84 18.66 -6.50
CA VAL A 73 11.11 19.37 -6.76
C VAL A 73 10.84 20.86 -6.89
N VAL A 74 11.47 21.64 -6.03
CA VAL A 74 11.51 23.10 -6.17
C VAL A 74 12.65 23.46 -7.13
N ALA A 75 12.33 24.10 -8.24
CA ALA A 75 13.31 24.72 -9.12
C ALA A 75 13.39 26.22 -8.80
N ALA A 76 14.58 26.75 -8.59
CA ALA A 76 14.81 28.13 -8.20
C ALA A 76 15.84 28.81 -9.11
N VAL A 77 15.50 29.97 -9.62
CA VAL A 77 16.38 30.85 -10.40
C VAL A 77 16.37 32.23 -9.75
N GLY A 78 17.50 32.85 -9.57
CA GLY A 78 17.60 34.25 -9.09
C GLY A 78 17.41 34.46 -7.58
N TYR A 79 17.16 33.45 -6.78
CA TYR A 79 16.91 33.54 -5.33
C TYR A 79 18.04 32.99 -4.43
N ALA A 80 19.28 33.07 -4.89
CA ALA A 80 20.41 32.56 -4.10
C ALA A 80 20.48 33.15 -2.68
N ASN A 81 20.82 32.31 -1.70
CA ASN A 81 20.93 32.64 -0.26
C ASN A 81 19.60 33.04 0.42
N ARG A 82 18.47 32.64 -0.16
CA ARG A 82 17.15 32.81 0.50
C ARG A 82 16.61 31.49 1.01
N GLU A 83 15.85 31.56 2.10
CA GLU A 83 15.02 30.49 2.59
C GLU A 83 13.63 30.60 1.97
N VAL A 84 13.11 29.48 1.50
CA VAL A 84 11.75 29.39 0.98
C VAL A 84 11.00 28.29 1.69
N LYS A 85 9.74 28.52 2.02
CA LYS A 85 8.87 27.52 2.65
C LYS A 85 8.12 26.76 1.58
N VAL A 86 8.11 25.44 1.73
CA VAL A 86 7.34 24.51 0.91
C VAL A 86 6.29 23.90 1.81
N GLN A 87 5.02 24.02 1.46
CA GLN A 87 3.89 23.56 2.25
C GLN A 87 3.16 22.46 1.51
N LEU A 88 2.76 21.46 2.29
CA LEU A 88 1.79 20.45 1.87
C LEU A 88 0.41 20.89 2.36
N LEU A 89 -0.48 21.14 1.43
CA LEU A 89 -1.89 21.42 1.71
C LEU A 89 -2.71 20.17 1.44
N TRP A 90 -3.60 19.84 2.35
CA TRP A 90 -4.52 18.72 2.25
C TRP A 90 -5.96 19.20 2.35
N GLU A 91 -6.82 18.73 1.46
CA GLU A 91 -8.24 19.09 1.47
C GLU A 91 -8.91 18.54 2.74
N THR A 92 -9.62 19.40 3.45
CA THR A 92 -10.43 18.99 4.61
C THR A 92 -11.77 18.41 4.16
N PRO A 93 -12.52 17.72 5.03
CA PRO A 93 -13.87 17.23 4.71
C PRO A 93 -14.85 18.32 4.26
N ASP A 94 -14.61 19.57 4.68
CA ASP A 94 -15.42 20.75 4.30
C ASP A 94 -14.99 21.34 2.94
N GLY A 95 -13.96 20.76 2.29
CA GLY A 95 -13.46 21.20 0.99
C GLY A 95 -12.41 22.32 1.03
N GLU A 96 -11.99 22.75 2.21
CA GLU A 96 -10.95 23.75 2.37
C GLU A 96 -9.55 23.12 2.34
N MET A 97 -8.52 23.90 1.95
CA MET A 97 -7.13 23.44 1.92
C MET A 97 -6.42 23.84 3.22
N ALA A 98 -5.97 22.87 4.01
CA ALA A 98 -5.23 23.07 5.25
C ALA A 98 -3.76 22.66 5.11
N ALA A 99 -2.83 23.46 5.63
CA ALA A 99 -1.42 23.10 5.68
C ALA A 99 -1.20 22.01 6.75
N VAL A 100 -0.64 20.85 6.30
CA VAL A 100 -0.43 19.69 7.16
C VAL A 100 1.05 19.36 7.39
N ASP A 101 1.93 19.81 6.51
CA ASP A 101 3.39 19.75 6.69
C ASP A 101 4.04 20.96 6.03
N THR A 102 5.16 21.42 6.59
CA THR A 102 5.95 22.55 6.04
C THR A 102 7.44 22.24 6.15
N ARG A 103 8.16 22.45 5.04
CA ARG A 103 9.61 22.31 4.97
C ARG A 103 10.25 23.61 4.52
N THR A 104 11.38 23.96 5.12
CA THR A 104 12.19 25.09 4.69
C THR A 104 13.33 24.61 3.80
N VAL A 105 13.47 25.21 2.66
CA VAL A 105 14.53 24.93 1.68
C VAL A 105 15.46 26.14 1.57
N GLN A 106 16.73 25.91 1.84
CA GLN A 106 17.78 26.92 1.66
C GLN A 106 18.23 26.91 0.19
N ILE A 107 17.98 27.99 -0.53
CA ILE A 107 18.46 28.15 -1.90
C ILE A 107 19.93 28.55 -1.91
N VAL A 108 20.79 27.69 -2.44
CA VAL A 108 22.24 27.94 -2.51
C VAL A 108 22.66 28.29 -3.94
N PRO A 109 23.73 29.12 -4.14
CA PRO A 109 24.23 29.47 -5.44
C PRO A 109 24.57 28.23 -6.29
N ARG A 110 24.29 28.27 -7.58
CA ARG A 110 24.60 27.22 -8.57
C ARG A 110 23.77 25.94 -8.48
N LYS A 111 22.95 25.74 -7.45
CA LYS A 111 21.98 24.65 -7.38
C LYS A 111 20.60 25.20 -7.78
N GLN A 112 19.95 24.52 -8.73
CA GLN A 112 18.68 24.97 -9.30
C GLN A 112 17.50 24.05 -8.94
N ARG A 113 17.75 22.86 -8.44
CA ARG A 113 16.72 21.84 -8.13
C ARG A 113 16.89 21.32 -6.71
N TYR A 114 15.80 21.35 -5.95
CA TYR A 114 15.75 20.98 -4.54
C TYR A 114 14.62 19.96 -4.36
N PRO A 115 14.94 18.65 -4.24
CA PRO A 115 13.95 17.66 -3.90
C PRO A 115 13.46 17.90 -2.47
N VAL A 116 12.16 17.80 -2.27
CA VAL A 116 11.49 17.98 -0.98
C VAL A 116 10.57 16.78 -0.74
N GLN A 117 10.60 16.25 0.46
CA GLN A 117 9.69 15.23 0.95
C GLN A 117 8.82 15.82 2.05
N LEU A 118 7.51 15.66 1.90
CA LEU A 118 6.49 16.11 2.83
C LEU A 118 5.66 14.91 3.24
N THR A 119 5.21 14.87 4.49
CA THR A 119 4.52 13.69 5.05
C THR A 119 3.19 14.09 5.67
N HIS A 120 2.18 13.27 5.47
CA HIS A 120 0.88 13.42 6.13
C HIS A 120 0.29 12.05 6.47
N THR A 121 -0.49 12.00 7.56
CA THR A 121 -1.26 10.82 7.95
C THR A 121 -2.74 11.14 7.86
N PRO A 122 -3.44 10.79 6.76
CA PRO A 122 -4.85 11.05 6.60
C PRO A 122 -5.67 10.19 7.58
N ARG A 123 -6.69 10.76 8.20
CA ARG A 123 -7.49 10.05 9.22
C ARG A 123 -8.79 9.46 8.71
N GLN A 124 -9.38 10.05 7.68
CA GLN A 124 -10.68 9.64 7.17
C GLN A 124 -10.59 9.15 5.73
N PRO A 125 -11.30 8.06 5.38
CA PRO A 125 -11.42 7.61 4.00
C PRO A 125 -12.13 8.66 3.15
N GLY A 126 -11.77 8.72 1.87
CA GLY A 126 -12.34 9.65 0.92
C GLY A 126 -11.34 10.01 -0.17
N GLU A 127 -11.76 10.81 -1.13
CA GLU A 127 -10.86 11.36 -2.14
C GLU A 127 -10.55 12.81 -1.80
N TYR A 128 -9.26 13.13 -1.69
CA TYR A 128 -8.77 14.44 -1.26
C TYR A 128 -7.90 15.09 -2.33
N LYS A 129 -8.07 16.39 -2.51
CA LYS A 129 -7.12 17.21 -3.25
C LYS A 129 -5.90 17.46 -2.38
N VAL A 130 -4.73 17.29 -2.96
CA VAL A 130 -3.45 17.52 -2.30
C VAL A 130 -2.66 18.51 -3.14
N THR A 131 -2.15 19.55 -2.51
CA THR A 131 -1.39 20.61 -3.18
C THR A 131 -0.05 20.79 -2.47
N VAL A 132 1.03 20.74 -3.22
CA VAL A 132 2.32 21.25 -2.73
C VAL A 132 2.50 22.64 -3.31
N GLN A 133 2.84 23.60 -2.46
CA GLN A 133 3.11 24.98 -2.86
C GLN A 133 4.38 25.51 -2.26
N VAL A 134 5.05 26.37 -2.98
CA VAL A 134 6.18 27.18 -2.51
C VAL A 134 5.68 28.59 -2.22
N GLU A 135 6.04 29.13 -1.05
CA GLU A 135 5.73 30.50 -0.70
C GLU A 135 6.45 31.46 -1.67
N SER A 136 5.66 32.30 -2.38
CA SER A 136 6.19 33.24 -3.34
C SER A 136 6.94 34.38 -2.64
N PRO A 137 8.22 34.62 -2.93
CA PRO A 137 8.93 35.80 -2.43
C PRO A 137 8.39 37.09 -3.06
N GLU A 138 8.53 38.21 -2.35
CA GLU A 138 8.16 39.52 -2.89
C GLU A 138 8.89 39.80 -4.20
N GLY A 139 8.12 40.24 -5.22
CA GLY A 139 8.63 40.60 -6.52
C GLY A 139 8.71 39.47 -7.55
N GLU A 140 8.22 38.28 -7.22
CA GLU A 140 8.06 37.20 -8.20
C GLU A 140 6.93 37.54 -9.19
N LEU A 141 7.23 37.43 -10.49
CA LEU A 141 6.29 37.85 -11.56
C LEU A 141 5.35 36.69 -11.97
N VAL A 142 5.79 35.45 -11.84
CA VAL A 142 5.02 34.25 -12.21
C VAL A 142 4.83 33.38 -10.97
N THR A 143 3.67 33.44 -10.37
CA THR A 143 3.35 32.70 -9.14
C THR A 143 2.45 31.48 -9.40
N THR A 144 1.90 31.35 -10.60
CA THR A 144 1.03 30.24 -10.98
C THR A 144 1.74 28.90 -11.09
N ASN A 145 3.07 28.90 -11.26
CA ASN A 145 3.91 27.71 -11.33
C ASN A 145 4.48 27.29 -9.95
N ASN A 146 4.14 28.01 -8.88
CA ASN A 146 4.60 27.75 -7.51
C ASN A 146 3.78 26.68 -6.77
N ALA A 147 2.72 26.17 -7.38
CA ALA A 147 1.90 25.14 -6.80
C ALA A 147 1.58 24.03 -7.80
N GLN A 148 1.52 22.81 -7.31
CA GLN A 148 1.02 21.66 -8.05
C GLN A 148 0.05 20.85 -7.19
N SER A 149 -1.06 20.42 -7.80
CA SER A 149 -2.09 19.64 -7.12
C SER A 149 -2.26 18.28 -7.76
N THR A 150 -2.67 17.31 -6.97
CA THR A 150 -3.14 15.99 -7.42
C THR A 150 -4.28 15.53 -6.53
N PHE A 151 -4.89 14.39 -6.86
CA PHE A 151 -5.91 13.76 -6.02
C PHE A 151 -5.38 12.45 -5.49
N ILE A 152 -5.64 12.20 -4.20
CA ILE A 152 -5.28 10.96 -3.52
C ILE A 152 -6.56 10.35 -2.96
N THR A 153 -6.79 9.06 -3.23
CA THR A 153 -7.87 8.30 -2.63
C THR A 153 -7.37 7.71 -1.31
N VAL A 154 -7.96 8.13 -0.20
CA VAL A 154 -7.73 7.54 1.12
C VAL A 154 -8.68 6.38 1.29
N LEU A 155 -8.16 5.17 1.31
CA LEU A 155 -8.93 3.94 1.47
C LEU A 155 -9.20 3.66 2.95
N LYS A 156 -10.35 3.04 3.23
CA LYS A 156 -10.68 2.58 4.58
C LYS A 156 -9.89 1.31 4.88
N GLY A 157 -9.07 1.33 5.94
CA GLY A 157 -8.60 0.12 6.56
C GLY A 157 -7.41 -0.57 5.89
N GLY A 158 -6.33 0.13 5.60
CA GLY A 158 -5.01 -0.49 5.41
C GLY A 158 -4.59 -1.30 6.65
N VAL A 159 -3.65 -2.24 6.50
CA VAL A 159 -3.08 -3.00 7.60
C VAL A 159 -1.62 -2.59 7.79
N ASN A 160 -1.31 -2.03 8.96
CA ASN A 160 0.06 -1.73 9.35
C ASN A 160 0.68 -2.96 10.01
N ILE A 161 1.75 -3.46 9.43
CA ILE A 161 2.41 -4.71 9.84
C ILE A 161 3.81 -4.37 10.33
N LEU A 162 4.14 -4.77 11.57
CA LEU A 162 5.52 -4.88 12.01
C LEU A 162 6.00 -6.30 11.77
N PHE A 163 7.04 -6.48 10.98
CA PHE A 163 7.62 -7.78 10.68
C PHE A 163 9.05 -7.85 11.22
N LEU A 164 9.24 -8.62 12.29
CA LEU A 164 10.55 -8.91 12.87
C LEU A 164 11.04 -10.28 12.40
N ALA A 165 12.23 -10.33 11.83
CA ALA A 165 12.83 -11.57 11.37
C ALA A 165 14.22 -11.76 11.98
N GLY A 166 14.43 -12.91 12.62
CA GLY A 166 15.69 -13.27 13.22
C GLY A 166 16.59 -14.08 12.28
N SER A 167 17.83 -14.26 12.69
CA SER A 167 18.80 -15.12 12.02
C SER A 167 19.06 -16.42 12.79
N ASP A 168 19.60 -17.44 12.11
CA ASP A 168 19.94 -18.72 12.73
C ASP A 168 21.25 -18.66 13.56
N ARG A 169 21.94 -17.54 13.51
CA ARG A 169 23.23 -17.34 14.20
C ARG A 169 23.45 -15.89 14.60
N VAL A 170 24.21 -15.71 15.66
CA VAL A 170 24.65 -14.37 16.08
C VAL A 170 25.49 -13.73 14.97
N GLY A 171 25.20 -12.47 14.63
CA GLY A 171 25.83 -11.73 13.54
C GLY A 171 25.39 -12.14 12.13
N GLY A 172 24.48 -13.11 12.02
CA GLY A 172 23.91 -13.54 10.74
C GLY A 172 22.82 -12.59 10.22
N ALA A 173 22.46 -12.78 8.95
CA ALA A 173 21.27 -12.19 8.36
C ALA A 173 20.06 -13.13 8.53
N PRO A 174 18.82 -12.58 8.55
CA PRO A 174 17.61 -13.40 8.41
C PRO A 174 17.65 -14.27 7.15
N GLY A 175 17.00 -15.42 7.21
CA GLY A 175 16.97 -16.39 6.12
C GLY A 175 16.18 -15.93 4.89
N VAL A 176 15.89 -16.87 4.00
CA VAL A 176 15.24 -16.61 2.71
C VAL A 176 13.74 -16.31 2.87
N GLU A 177 13.06 -16.99 3.78
CA GLU A 177 11.59 -16.88 3.97
C GLU A 177 11.12 -15.44 4.21
N PRO A 178 11.73 -14.63 5.12
CA PRO A 178 11.30 -13.25 5.35
C PRO A 178 11.35 -12.37 4.09
N TYR A 179 12.30 -12.60 3.21
CA TYR A 179 12.40 -11.86 1.94
C TYR A 179 11.15 -12.09 1.07
N PHE A 180 10.74 -13.36 0.91
CA PHE A 180 9.60 -13.71 0.06
C PHE A 180 8.26 -13.30 0.71
N ILE A 181 8.11 -13.45 2.03
CA ILE A 181 6.93 -12.96 2.76
C ILE A 181 6.77 -11.46 2.57
N ARG A 182 7.84 -10.69 2.83
CA ARG A 182 7.81 -9.23 2.65
C ARG A 182 7.43 -8.84 1.23
N ARG A 183 7.99 -9.51 0.23
CA ARG A 183 7.66 -9.25 -1.18
C ARG A 183 6.21 -9.60 -1.50
N ALA A 184 5.69 -10.68 -0.95
CA ALA A 184 4.29 -11.08 -1.13
C ALA A 184 3.32 -10.05 -0.53
N LEU A 185 3.61 -9.55 0.67
CA LEU A 185 2.80 -8.55 1.34
C LEU A 185 2.90 -7.17 0.65
N ALA A 186 4.11 -6.74 0.26
CA ALA A 186 4.32 -5.47 -0.43
C ALA A 186 3.70 -5.40 -1.84
N ALA A 187 3.29 -6.54 -2.42
CA ALA A 187 2.55 -6.57 -3.68
C ALA A 187 1.10 -6.05 -3.54
N HIS A 188 0.62 -5.84 -2.32
CA HIS A 188 -0.74 -5.38 -2.02
C HIS A 188 -0.70 -3.96 -1.47
N ALA A 189 -1.37 -3.05 -2.15
CA ALA A 189 -1.40 -1.63 -1.78
C ALA A 189 -2.07 -1.37 -0.42
N ASP A 190 -2.91 -2.29 0.06
CA ASP A 190 -3.58 -2.25 1.35
C ASP A 190 -2.74 -2.76 2.53
N LEU A 191 -1.49 -3.12 2.31
CA LEU A 191 -0.60 -3.64 3.35
C LEU A 191 0.66 -2.77 3.45
N ASN A 192 0.90 -2.19 4.62
CA ASN A 192 2.10 -1.42 4.92
C ASN A 192 3.02 -2.24 5.83
N VAL A 193 4.21 -2.58 5.36
CA VAL A 193 5.13 -3.48 6.07
C VAL A 193 6.37 -2.74 6.56
N ALA A 194 6.46 -2.53 7.87
CA ALA A 194 7.69 -2.12 8.55
C ALA A 194 8.52 -3.38 8.90
N TYR A 195 9.66 -3.55 8.23
CA TYR A 195 10.51 -4.72 8.40
C TYR A 195 11.75 -4.43 9.22
N VAL A 196 12.09 -5.32 10.14
CA VAL A 196 13.32 -5.26 10.94
C VAL A 196 14.00 -6.63 10.98
N GLY A 197 15.20 -6.71 10.44
CA GLY A 197 16.07 -7.87 10.57
C GLY A 197 16.88 -7.83 11.87
N LEU A 198 16.88 -8.93 12.61
CA LEU A 198 17.56 -9.08 13.90
C LEU A 198 18.77 -10.01 13.74
N ASN A 199 19.94 -9.60 14.23
CA ASN A 199 21.19 -10.37 14.08
C ASN A 199 21.83 -10.78 15.41
N TYR A 200 21.25 -10.40 16.56
CA TYR A 200 21.69 -10.73 17.92
C TYR A 200 23.13 -10.30 18.29
N SER A 201 23.80 -9.52 17.46
CA SER A 201 25.14 -8.98 17.76
C SER A 201 25.12 -7.70 18.62
N THR A 202 23.95 -7.11 18.79
CA THR A 202 23.71 -5.95 19.65
C THR A 202 22.96 -6.34 20.92
N PRO A 203 23.02 -5.53 21.99
CA PRO A 203 22.18 -5.73 23.17
C PRO A 203 20.70 -5.82 22.80
N GLN A 204 19.90 -6.40 23.70
CA GLN A 204 18.43 -6.50 23.53
C GLN A 204 17.82 -5.16 23.17
N LEU A 205 17.03 -5.15 22.09
CA LEU A 205 16.41 -3.94 21.58
C LEU A 205 15.19 -3.56 22.42
N ASP A 206 15.00 -2.27 22.64
CA ASP A 206 13.79 -1.70 23.23
C ASP A 206 12.92 -1.09 22.15
N PHE A 207 11.79 -1.70 21.88
CA PHE A 207 10.84 -1.26 20.86
C PHE A 207 9.61 -0.55 21.44
N ARG A 208 9.56 -0.29 22.77
CA ARG A 208 8.37 0.25 23.43
C ARG A 208 7.91 1.60 22.85
N ASP A 209 8.86 2.50 22.61
CA ASP A 209 8.52 3.81 22.06
C ASP A 209 7.98 3.68 20.65
N ARG A 210 8.62 2.89 19.82
CA ARG A 210 8.15 2.60 18.47
C ARG A 210 6.75 1.98 18.45
N LEU A 211 6.47 1.02 19.34
CA LEU A 211 5.15 0.38 19.44
C LEU A 211 4.05 1.35 19.93
N ARG A 212 4.43 2.43 20.64
CA ARG A 212 3.48 3.47 21.08
C ARG A 212 3.22 4.51 20.01
N GLU A 213 4.28 4.93 19.31
CA GLU A 213 4.22 6.00 18.31
C GLU A 213 3.63 5.51 16.99
N GLU A 214 4.01 4.31 16.58
CA GLU A 214 3.52 3.67 15.36
C GLU A 214 2.42 2.65 15.73
N ARG A 215 1.21 2.86 15.22
CA ARG A 215 0.12 1.90 15.39
C ARG A 215 0.28 0.75 14.43
N TYR A 216 0.49 -0.45 14.96
CA TYR A 216 0.52 -1.68 14.18
C TYR A 216 -0.75 -2.50 14.42
N ASP A 217 -1.37 -2.93 13.31
CA ASP A 217 -2.51 -3.85 13.35
C ASP A 217 -2.06 -5.30 13.54
N VAL A 218 -0.86 -5.64 13.05
CA VAL A 218 -0.31 -7.00 13.05
C VAL A 218 1.18 -6.98 13.37
N LEU A 219 1.61 -7.90 14.23
CA LEU A 219 3.02 -8.25 14.45
C LEU A 219 3.30 -9.66 13.91
N LEU A 220 4.27 -9.77 13.00
CA LEU A 220 4.81 -11.04 12.52
C LEU A 220 6.20 -11.27 13.13
N LEU A 221 6.42 -12.44 13.70
CA LEU A 221 7.70 -12.89 14.27
C LEU A 221 8.16 -14.14 13.50
N GLN A 222 9.27 -14.08 12.78
CA GLN A 222 9.82 -15.22 12.07
C GLN A 222 11.24 -15.50 12.55
N ASN A 223 11.44 -16.69 13.06
CA ASN A 223 12.75 -17.16 13.59
C ASN A 223 13.39 -16.17 14.59
N VAL A 224 12.56 -15.57 15.44
CA VAL A 224 13.00 -14.58 16.45
C VAL A 224 13.21 -15.28 17.78
N ASP A 225 14.43 -15.17 18.31
CA ASP A 225 14.77 -15.61 19.68
C ASP A 225 14.27 -14.61 20.72
N GLU A 226 13.83 -15.08 21.87
CA GLU A 226 13.33 -14.21 22.96
C GLU A 226 14.36 -13.16 23.40
N SER A 227 15.64 -13.52 23.34
CA SER A 227 16.73 -12.60 23.70
C SER A 227 16.91 -11.39 22.78
N ALA A 228 16.21 -11.35 21.63
CA ALA A 228 16.32 -10.22 20.70
C ALA A 228 15.79 -8.91 21.25
N LEU A 229 14.72 -8.99 22.06
CA LEU A 229 14.08 -7.82 22.65
C LEU A 229 14.09 -7.94 24.17
N ASN A 230 14.10 -6.78 24.84
CA ASN A 230 14.02 -6.78 26.29
C ASN A 230 12.63 -7.21 26.80
N ARG A 231 12.58 -7.73 28.02
CA ARG A 231 11.34 -8.19 28.64
C ARG A 231 10.20 -7.16 28.68
N PRO A 232 10.46 -5.85 28.96
CA PRO A 232 9.42 -4.82 28.87
C PRO A 232 8.81 -4.66 27.48
N THR A 233 9.59 -4.85 26.41
CA THR A 233 9.06 -4.85 25.03
C THR A 233 8.11 -6.05 24.80
N TRP A 234 8.49 -7.24 25.23
CA TRP A 234 7.61 -8.42 25.16
C TRP A 234 6.32 -8.26 25.98
N GLN A 235 6.38 -7.58 27.11
CA GLN A 235 5.19 -7.21 27.90
C GLN A 235 4.29 -6.25 27.12
N ALA A 236 4.85 -5.23 26.49
CA ALA A 236 4.10 -4.30 25.65
C ALA A 236 3.44 -5.02 24.44
N VAL A 237 4.14 -5.96 23.81
CA VAL A 237 3.57 -6.78 22.73
C VAL A 237 2.39 -7.62 23.24
N ALA A 238 2.52 -8.28 24.40
CA ALA A 238 1.44 -9.07 24.98
C ALA A 238 0.21 -8.22 25.35
N GLU A 239 0.43 -6.99 25.83
CA GLU A 239 -0.62 -6.03 26.13
C GLU A 239 -1.33 -5.53 24.85
N LEU A 240 -0.57 -5.10 23.82
CA LEU A 240 -1.13 -4.69 22.54
C LEU A 240 -1.91 -5.83 21.87
N ALA A 241 -1.41 -7.06 21.94
CA ALA A 241 -2.14 -8.21 21.45
C ALA A 241 -3.46 -8.39 22.22
N SER A 242 -3.48 -8.18 23.55
CA SER A 242 -4.74 -8.26 24.31
C SER A 242 -5.74 -7.16 23.96
N GLN A 243 -5.26 -6.01 23.47
CA GLN A 243 -6.06 -4.88 23.03
C GLN A 243 -6.51 -4.96 21.55
N GLY A 244 -6.14 -6.04 20.85
CA GLY A 244 -6.64 -6.29 19.49
C GLY A 244 -5.60 -6.38 18.40
N MET A 245 -4.31 -6.07 18.63
CA MET A 245 -3.26 -6.30 17.66
C MET A 245 -3.13 -7.80 17.34
N GLY A 246 -3.15 -8.14 16.05
CA GLY A 246 -2.91 -9.52 15.61
C GLY A 246 -1.45 -9.93 15.80
N LEU A 247 -1.22 -11.16 16.25
CA LEU A 247 0.13 -11.70 16.44
C LEU A 247 0.28 -13.03 15.70
N ALA A 248 1.30 -13.16 14.86
CA ALA A 248 1.73 -14.46 14.35
C ALA A 248 3.20 -14.71 14.67
N MET A 249 3.47 -15.90 15.22
CA MET A 249 4.82 -16.44 15.28
C MET A 249 4.95 -17.55 14.24
N LEU A 250 5.99 -17.46 13.43
CA LEU A 250 6.31 -18.37 12.33
C LEU A 250 7.45 -19.28 12.72
N GLY A 251 7.59 -20.41 12.05
CA GLY A 251 8.63 -21.38 12.26
C GLY A 251 10.05 -20.83 12.14
N GLY A 252 10.97 -21.67 12.53
CA GLY A 252 12.41 -21.42 12.53
C GLY A 252 13.10 -22.09 13.69
N PHE A 253 14.43 -22.19 13.65
CA PHE A 253 15.22 -22.84 14.67
C PHE A 253 15.18 -22.11 16.03
N HIS A 254 14.88 -20.81 16.03
CA HIS A 254 14.79 -19.97 17.22
C HIS A 254 13.39 -19.37 17.43
N SER A 255 12.35 -20.10 17.01
CA SER A 255 10.96 -19.75 17.31
C SER A 255 10.40 -20.61 18.43
N PHE A 256 9.38 -20.14 19.10
CA PHE A 256 8.62 -20.87 20.12
C PHE A 256 9.48 -21.36 21.31
N GLY A 257 9.36 -22.62 21.73
CA GLY A 257 10.15 -23.23 22.78
C GLY A 257 11.66 -23.21 22.49
N PRO A 258 12.11 -23.64 21.29
CA PRO A 258 13.50 -23.48 20.85
C PRO A 258 14.02 -22.05 20.96
N GLY A 259 13.21 -21.03 20.66
CA GLY A 259 13.53 -19.63 20.79
C GLY A 259 13.46 -19.05 22.21
N GLY A 260 13.15 -19.87 23.23
CA GLY A 260 13.19 -19.47 24.65
C GLY A 260 11.94 -18.73 25.12
N PHE A 261 10.83 -18.81 24.42
CA PHE A 261 9.61 -18.09 24.80
C PHE A 261 8.88 -18.68 26.02
N GLN A 262 9.26 -19.85 26.53
CA GLN A 262 8.76 -20.39 27.77
C GLN A 262 9.25 -19.54 28.95
N GLY A 263 8.33 -19.03 29.77
CA GLY A 263 8.59 -18.08 30.85
C GLY A 263 8.65 -16.61 30.40
N SER A 264 8.52 -16.35 29.09
CA SER A 264 8.39 -15.00 28.55
C SER A 264 6.96 -14.46 28.65
N PRO A 265 6.73 -13.16 28.50
CA PRO A 265 5.39 -12.59 28.42
C PRO A 265 4.51 -13.20 27.31
N LEU A 266 5.12 -13.70 26.21
CA LEU A 266 4.39 -14.32 25.11
C LEU A 266 4.00 -15.78 25.35
N GLU A 267 4.50 -16.43 26.38
CA GLU A 267 4.11 -17.80 26.69
C GLU A 267 2.58 -17.95 26.83
N ASN A 268 1.94 -16.98 27.50
CA ASN A 268 0.48 -17.01 27.68
C ASN A 268 -0.29 -16.57 26.43
N VAL A 269 0.31 -15.80 25.54
CA VAL A 269 -0.30 -15.28 24.30
C VAL A 269 -0.38 -16.36 23.23
N LEU A 270 0.71 -17.11 23.03
CA LEU A 270 0.81 -18.13 21.98
C LEU A 270 -0.13 -19.32 22.27
N PRO A 271 -0.79 -19.91 21.25
CA PRO A 271 -1.82 -20.94 21.43
C PRO A 271 -1.25 -22.34 21.70
N ILE A 272 0.06 -22.48 21.82
CA ILE A 272 0.78 -23.73 22.07
C ILE A 272 1.39 -23.74 23.46
N VAL A 273 1.67 -24.93 23.99
CA VAL A 273 2.39 -25.11 25.25
C VAL A 273 3.85 -25.43 24.96
N MET A 274 4.75 -24.64 25.53
CA MET A 274 6.20 -24.76 25.37
C MET A 274 6.85 -25.32 26.64
N SER A 275 8.06 -25.88 26.52
CA SER A 275 8.86 -26.39 27.61
C SER A 275 10.25 -25.76 27.66
N ARG A 276 10.79 -25.56 28.87
CA ARG A 276 12.18 -25.11 29.06
C ARG A 276 13.21 -26.05 28.46
N ALA A 277 12.89 -27.35 28.40
CA ALA A 277 13.75 -28.35 27.80
C ALA A 277 13.88 -28.21 26.28
N GLU A 278 13.01 -27.41 25.63
CA GLU A 278 13.04 -27.15 24.20
C GLU A 278 14.01 -26.02 23.82
N ARG A 279 14.54 -25.26 24.78
CA ARG A 279 15.46 -24.15 24.55
C ARG A 279 16.68 -24.59 23.73
N GLN A 280 16.92 -23.92 22.62
CA GLN A 280 18.04 -24.15 21.73
C GLN A 280 18.99 -22.97 21.70
N THR A 281 20.30 -23.23 21.77
CA THR A 281 21.34 -22.21 21.77
C THR A 281 21.81 -21.93 20.36
N PHE A 282 22.24 -20.69 20.09
CA PHE A 282 22.84 -20.33 18.81
C PHE A 282 24.12 -21.13 18.57
N GLY A 283 24.27 -21.67 17.34
CA GLY A 283 25.43 -22.43 16.92
C GLY A 283 25.37 -23.94 17.25
N GLU A 284 24.34 -24.38 17.96
CA GLU A 284 24.07 -25.81 18.15
C GLU A 284 23.30 -26.39 16.94
N THR A 285 23.51 -27.66 16.68
CA THR A 285 22.73 -28.38 15.67
C THR A 285 21.28 -28.48 16.16
N PRO A 286 20.29 -28.10 15.32
CA PRO A 286 18.88 -28.19 15.71
C PRO A 286 18.50 -29.58 16.19
N ALA A 287 17.87 -29.65 17.35
CA ALA A 287 17.46 -30.92 17.94
C ALA A 287 16.35 -31.58 17.11
N ALA A 288 16.58 -32.80 16.65
CA ALA A 288 15.69 -33.50 15.72
C ALA A 288 14.29 -33.81 16.31
N ASP A 289 14.16 -33.88 17.62
CA ASP A 289 12.89 -34.09 18.31
C ASP A 289 12.02 -32.80 18.40
N LEU A 290 12.61 -31.63 18.15
CA LEU A 290 11.91 -30.35 18.15
C LEU A 290 11.42 -29.94 16.74
N HIS A 291 11.78 -30.71 15.72
CA HIS A 291 11.42 -30.43 14.34
C HIS A 291 10.77 -31.64 13.66
N VAL A 292 9.86 -31.38 12.74
CA VAL A 292 9.30 -32.34 11.80
C VAL A 292 10.14 -32.26 10.52
N PRO A 293 10.84 -33.33 10.12
CA PRO A 293 11.66 -33.27 8.91
C PRO A 293 10.81 -33.15 7.64
N GLY A 294 11.34 -32.46 6.65
CA GLY A 294 10.79 -32.47 5.29
C GLY A 294 11.19 -33.73 4.47
N PRO A 295 10.60 -33.88 3.27
CA PRO A 295 9.59 -33.01 2.65
C PRO A 295 8.23 -33.13 3.35
N LEU A 296 7.55 -32.00 3.57
CA LEU A 296 6.30 -31.92 4.32
C LEU A 296 5.31 -30.98 3.63
N ARG A 297 4.07 -31.43 3.39
CA ARG A 297 3.01 -30.58 2.86
C ARG A 297 2.08 -30.11 3.98
N MET A 298 1.67 -28.86 3.91
CA MET A 298 0.64 -28.34 4.80
C MET A 298 -0.74 -28.57 4.17
N LEU A 299 -1.61 -29.25 4.90
CA LEU A 299 -2.97 -29.56 4.47
C LEU A 299 -3.98 -28.88 5.40
N PRO A 300 -4.92 -28.07 4.87
CA PRO A 300 -6.03 -27.52 5.66
C PRO A 300 -6.91 -28.60 6.28
N ILE A 301 -7.36 -28.35 7.49
CA ILE A 301 -8.35 -29.18 8.17
C ILE A 301 -9.73 -28.60 7.91
N GLU A 302 -10.64 -29.44 7.40
CA GLU A 302 -12.05 -29.09 7.24
C GLU A 302 -12.77 -29.20 8.59
N THR A 303 -13.61 -28.22 8.88
CA THR A 303 -14.53 -28.27 10.01
C THR A 303 -15.62 -29.33 9.77
N PRO A 304 -16.37 -29.80 10.81
CA PRO A 304 -17.41 -30.80 10.63
C PRO A 304 -18.51 -30.44 9.62
N ASP A 305 -18.71 -29.14 9.35
CA ASP A 305 -19.63 -28.61 8.34
C ASP A 305 -18.95 -28.39 6.97
N GLY A 306 -17.75 -28.96 6.76
CA GLY A 306 -17.05 -28.95 5.47
C GLY A 306 -16.41 -27.61 5.09
N ARG A 307 -16.23 -26.70 6.04
CA ARG A 307 -15.59 -25.41 5.79
C ARG A 307 -14.10 -25.45 6.13
N VAL A 308 -13.33 -24.69 5.41
CA VAL A 308 -11.92 -24.42 5.68
C VAL A 308 -11.79 -23.03 6.27
N GLU A 309 -10.86 -22.86 7.23
CA GLU A 309 -10.56 -21.55 7.79
C GLU A 309 -10.29 -20.51 6.68
N PRO A 310 -10.88 -19.29 6.74
CA PRO A 310 -10.78 -18.30 5.67
C PRO A 310 -9.36 -18.03 5.19
N MET A 311 -8.37 -17.99 6.08
CA MET A 311 -6.97 -17.78 5.72
C MET A 311 -6.37 -18.90 4.84
N LEU A 312 -6.96 -20.10 4.85
CA LEU A 312 -6.52 -21.26 4.06
C LEU A 312 -7.38 -21.51 2.82
N ARG A 313 -8.40 -20.69 2.58
CA ARG A 313 -9.28 -20.79 1.42
C ARG A 313 -8.71 -20.04 0.23
N ILE A 314 -7.80 -20.69 -0.48
CA ILE A 314 -7.15 -20.12 -1.67
C ILE A 314 -8.04 -20.26 -2.91
N ARG A 315 -8.78 -21.36 -3.02
CA ARG A 315 -9.74 -21.63 -4.08
C ARG A 315 -11.10 -22.02 -3.49
N GLU A 316 -12.13 -22.04 -4.34
CA GLU A 316 -13.46 -22.44 -3.92
C GLU A 316 -13.64 -23.96 -4.02
N GLY A 317 -14.42 -24.52 -3.06
CA GLY A 317 -14.85 -25.91 -3.08
C GLY A 317 -13.72 -26.94 -3.12
N PRO A 318 -13.93 -28.09 -3.78
CA PRO A 318 -12.97 -29.19 -3.83
C PRO A 318 -11.61 -28.82 -4.47
N ALA A 319 -11.59 -27.80 -5.33
CA ALA A 319 -10.36 -27.30 -5.92
C ALA A 319 -9.37 -26.75 -4.88
N ASN A 320 -9.82 -26.32 -3.70
CA ASN A 320 -8.96 -25.89 -2.63
C ASN A 320 -8.13 -27.06 -2.07
N ALA A 321 -8.77 -28.18 -1.73
CA ALA A 321 -8.09 -29.35 -1.21
C ALA A 321 -7.12 -29.96 -2.25
N ALA A 322 -7.48 -29.94 -3.53
CA ALA A 322 -6.58 -30.37 -4.61
C ALA A 322 -5.33 -29.50 -4.71
N LEU A 323 -5.51 -28.16 -4.67
CA LEU A 323 -4.41 -27.20 -4.70
C LEU A 323 -3.41 -27.44 -3.57
N TRP A 324 -3.88 -27.56 -2.32
CA TRP A 324 -3.00 -27.77 -1.17
C TRP A 324 -2.17 -29.06 -1.24
N ARG A 325 -2.67 -30.12 -1.92
CA ARG A 325 -1.90 -31.34 -2.20
C ARG A 325 -0.89 -31.19 -3.33
N GLU A 326 -1.14 -30.26 -4.25
CA GLU A 326 -0.28 -29.98 -5.40
C GLU A 326 0.88 -29.05 -5.03
N LEU A 327 0.75 -28.23 -3.98
CA LEU A 327 1.80 -27.31 -3.56
C LEU A 327 3.14 -28.01 -3.31
N PRO A 328 4.26 -27.36 -3.66
CA PRO A 328 5.59 -27.85 -3.33
C PRO A 328 5.73 -28.13 -1.83
N PRO A 329 6.41 -29.21 -1.43
CA PRO A 329 6.66 -29.54 -0.06
C PRO A 329 7.56 -28.48 0.60
N LEU A 330 7.39 -28.36 1.91
CA LEU A 330 8.21 -27.53 2.79
C LEU A 330 9.43 -28.33 3.27
N ASP A 331 10.49 -27.62 3.68
CA ASP A 331 11.74 -28.22 4.17
C ASP A 331 11.57 -28.90 5.54
N GLY A 332 10.48 -28.59 6.23
CA GLY A 332 10.13 -29.13 7.54
C GLY A 332 9.28 -28.16 8.34
N ALA A 333 9.17 -28.38 9.63
CA ALA A 333 8.39 -27.54 10.54
C ALA A 333 8.87 -27.66 11.98
N ASN A 334 8.54 -26.69 12.84
CA ASN A 334 8.64 -26.86 14.28
C ASN A 334 7.65 -27.94 14.72
N ARG A 335 8.02 -28.71 15.74
CA ARG A 335 7.14 -29.75 16.26
C ARG A 335 6.19 -29.19 17.33
N PHE A 336 4.91 -29.19 17.02
CA PHE A 336 3.86 -28.94 18.01
C PHE A 336 3.23 -30.25 18.45
N ASP A 337 3.00 -30.40 19.77
CA ASP A 337 2.30 -31.52 20.30
C ASP A 337 0.79 -31.25 20.36
N ARG A 338 0.01 -32.00 19.59
CA ARG A 338 -1.46 -31.87 19.52
C ARG A 338 -2.15 -32.02 20.89
N LEU A 339 -1.56 -32.79 21.79
CA LEU A 339 -2.09 -33.02 23.15
C LEU A 339 -1.70 -31.87 24.11
N ARG A 340 -0.78 -31.01 23.72
CA ARG A 340 -0.25 -29.90 24.54
C ARG A 340 -0.59 -28.54 23.94
N LEU A 341 -1.79 -28.40 23.44
CA LEU A 341 -2.33 -27.11 23.00
C LEU A 341 -3.10 -26.45 24.15
N LYS A 342 -3.23 -25.10 24.06
CA LYS A 342 -4.06 -24.38 25.05
C LYS A 342 -5.55 -24.63 24.81
N PRO A 343 -6.42 -24.49 25.84
CA PRO A 343 -7.82 -24.93 25.76
C PRO A 343 -8.63 -24.29 24.61
N ALA A 344 -8.36 -23.04 24.24
CA ALA A 344 -9.07 -22.36 23.18
C ALA A 344 -8.35 -22.45 21.79
N ALA A 345 -7.26 -23.20 21.73
CA ALA A 345 -6.47 -23.31 20.49
C ALA A 345 -7.12 -24.29 19.50
N ARG A 346 -7.10 -23.94 18.22
CA ARG A 346 -7.62 -24.76 17.13
C ARG A 346 -6.53 -25.05 16.11
N VAL A 347 -6.32 -26.33 15.81
CA VAL A 347 -5.47 -26.74 14.68
C VAL A 347 -6.29 -26.56 13.40
N VAL A 348 -5.80 -25.76 12.48
CA VAL A 348 -6.49 -25.46 11.20
C VAL A 348 -5.74 -25.99 9.98
N ALA A 349 -4.47 -26.36 10.15
CA ALA A 349 -3.72 -27.11 9.14
C ALA A 349 -2.73 -28.08 9.80
N GLU A 350 -2.49 -29.19 9.12
CA GLU A 350 -1.61 -30.26 9.58
C GLU A 350 -0.68 -30.73 8.46
N GLY A 351 0.37 -31.45 8.83
CA GLY A 351 1.29 -32.08 7.90
C GLY A 351 0.71 -33.34 7.25
N ASP A 352 1.24 -33.70 6.08
CA ASP A 352 0.99 -34.99 5.44
C ASP A 352 1.85 -36.13 6.01
N ASP A 353 2.59 -35.85 7.12
CA ASP A 353 3.37 -36.86 7.85
C ASP A 353 2.44 -37.87 8.61
N ALA A 354 3.02 -39.01 8.97
CA ALA A 354 2.27 -40.08 9.63
C ALA A 354 1.59 -39.68 10.96
N ARG A 355 2.10 -38.62 11.62
CA ARG A 355 1.55 -38.10 12.89
C ARG A 355 0.53 -36.98 12.65
N ARG A 356 0.35 -36.53 11.41
CA ARG A 356 -0.47 -35.36 11.07
C ARG A 356 -0.15 -34.21 12.00
N SER A 357 1.14 -33.83 12.02
CA SER A 357 1.68 -32.83 12.94
C SER A 357 0.98 -31.48 12.74
N PRO A 358 0.55 -30.78 13.82
CA PRO A 358 -0.06 -29.45 13.68
C PRO A 358 0.92 -28.46 13.05
N LEU A 359 0.51 -27.80 11.96
CA LEU A 359 1.33 -26.81 11.25
C LEU A 359 0.80 -25.39 11.39
N ALA A 360 -0.51 -25.24 11.57
CA ALA A 360 -1.13 -23.96 11.84
C ALA A 360 -2.09 -24.11 13.02
N VAL A 361 -1.84 -23.38 14.09
CA VAL A 361 -2.63 -23.36 15.32
C VAL A 361 -3.10 -21.93 15.57
N LEU A 362 -4.40 -21.74 15.67
CA LEU A 362 -5.03 -20.44 15.91
C LEU A 362 -5.52 -20.35 17.35
N GLY A 363 -5.46 -19.15 17.91
CA GLY A 363 -5.96 -18.81 19.22
C GLY A 363 -6.37 -17.34 19.30
N ALA A 364 -6.73 -16.90 20.49
CA ALA A 364 -7.02 -15.52 20.80
C ALA A 364 -6.37 -15.13 22.12
N TRP A 365 -6.05 -13.85 22.26
CA TRP A 365 -5.54 -13.27 23.48
C TRP A 365 -6.21 -11.92 23.72
N GLY A 366 -7.09 -11.85 24.73
CA GLY A 366 -8.00 -10.71 24.86
C GLY A 366 -8.81 -10.50 23.57
N ASP A 367 -8.71 -9.31 23.01
CA ASP A 367 -9.35 -8.98 21.73
C ASP A 367 -8.49 -9.35 20.51
N GLY A 368 -7.22 -9.75 20.66
CA GLY A 368 -6.33 -10.07 19.55
C GLY A 368 -6.46 -11.49 19.03
N ARG A 369 -6.30 -11.67 17.70
CA ARG A 369 -6.16 -12.97 17.06
C ARG A 369 -4.69 -13.39 17.06
N VAL A 370 -4.42 -14.64 17.39
CA VAL A 370 -3.05 -15.17 17.49
C VAL A 370 -2.91 -16.42 16.63
N ALA A 371 -1.81 -16.49 15.87
CA ALA A 371 -1.45 -17.64 15.05
C ALA A 371 -0.05 -18.16 15.43
N ALA A 372 0.08 -19.47 15.60
CA ALA A 372 1.35 -20.18 15.62
C ALA A 372 1.45 -21.02 14.34
N LEU A 373 2.35 -20.65 13.44
CA LEU A 373 2.62 -21.36 12.19
C LEU A 373 3.97 -22.06 12.33
N ALA A 374 3.97 -23.38 12.34
CA ALA A 374 5.18 -24.19 12.53
C ALA A 374 6.17 -24.09 11.34
N ILE A 375 5.77 -23.49 10.24
CA ILE A 375 6.45 -23.52 8.93
C ILE A 375 7.27 -22.25 8.70
N ASP A 376 8.32 -22.36 7.87
CA ASP A 376 9.26 -21.28 7.53
C ASP A 376 9.87 -21.42 6.12
N SER A 377 9.29 -22.22 5.25
CA SER A 377 9.81 -22.51 3.90
C SER A 377 8.77 -22.41 2.78
N THR A 378 7.79 -21.50 2.94
CA THR A 378 6.75 -21.25 1.92
C THR A 378 7.32 -20.55 0.66
N TRP A 379 8.56 -20.06 0.72
CA TRP A 379 9.27 -19.52 -0.43
C TRP A 379 9.39 -20.50 -1.61
N HIS A 380 9.35 -21.82 -1.35
CA HIS A 380 9.26 -22.84 -2.39
C HIS A 380 8.05 -22.64 -3.30
N TRP A 381 6.89 -22.31 -2.73
CA TRP A 381 5.68 -22.05 -3.53
C TRP A 381 5.89 -20.91 -4.53
N GLN A 382 6.61 -19.85 -4.10
CA GLN A 382 6.91 -18.72 -4.99
C GLN A 382 7.85 -19.14 -6.14
N LEU A 383 8.87 -19.93 -5.85
CA LEU A 383 9.89 -20.30 -6.85
C LEU A 383 9.43 -21.41 -7.83
N GLU A 384 8.51 -22.26 -7.40
CA GLU A 384 8.01 -23.39 -8.19
C GLU A 384 6.70 -23.08 -8.95
N GLY A 385 6.39 -21.79 -9.12
CA GLY A 385 5.27 -21.35 -9.99
C GLY A 385 3.95 -21.10 -9.28
N PHE A 386 3.87 -21.23 -7.95
CA PHE A 386 2.67 -20.96 -7.14
C PHE A 386 2.71 -19.57 -6.47
N GLY A 387 3.33 -18.59 -7.11
CA GLY A 387 3.51 -17.26 -6.55
C GLY A 387 2.19 -16.55 -6.21
N ASP A 388 1.12 -16.78 -6.95
CA ASP A 388 -0.20 -16.23 -6.65
C ASP A 388 -0.79 -16.83 -5.37
N VAL A 389 -0.60 -18.15 -5.18
CA VAL A 389 -1.01 -18.85 -3.96
C VAL A 389 -0.26 -18.33 -2.75
N HIS A 390 1.05 -18.16 -2.88
CA HIS A 390 1.92 -17.61 -1.84
C HIS A 390 1.48 -16.20 -1.43
N ARG A 391 1.27 -15.29 -2.41
CA ARG A 391 0.79 -13.93 -2.13
C ARG A 391 -0.57 -13.94 -1.45
N ARG A 392 -1.52 -14.75 -1.95
CA ARG A 392 -2.87 -14.83 -1.41
C ARG A 392 -2.90 -15.39 0.01
N PHE A 393 -2.13 -16.44 0.29
CA PHE A 393 -2.00 -17.02 1.63
C PHE A 393 -1.53 -15.99 2.67
N TRP A 394 -0.42 -15.30 2.40
CA TRP A 394 0.13 -14.32 3.33
C TRP A 394 -0.79 -13.12 3.52
N ARG A 395 -1.44 -12.66 2.46
CA ARG A 395 -2.45 -11.59 2.56
C ARG A 395 -3.63 -12.01 3.43
N GLN A 396 -4.20 -13.18 3.18
CA GLN A 396 -5.35 -13.68 3.96
C GLN A 396 -5.01 -13.89 5.43
N LEU A 397 -3.83 -14.42 5.75
CA LEU A 397 -3.36 -14.53 7.13
C LEU A 397 -3.31 -13.16 7.82
N VAL A 398 -2.71 -12.17 7.17
CA VAL A 398 -2.58 -10.81 7.72
C VAL A 398 -3.96 -10.15 7.89
N LEU A 399 -4.85 -10.26 6.91
CA LEU A 399 -6.21 -9.73 7.02
C LEU A 399 -7.00 -10.42 8.14
N TRP A 400 -6.83 -11.73 8.30
CA TRP A 400 -7.43 -12.48 9.41
C TRP A 400 -6.91 -11.97 10.76
N LEU A 401 -5.60 -11.83 10.92
CA LEU A 401 -4.98 -11.29 12.15
C LEU A 401 -5.48 -9.88 12.47
N ALA A 402 -5.61 -9.03 11.47
CA ALA A 402 -6.11 -7.66 11.61
C ALA A 402 -7.63 -7.56 11.77
N LYS A 403 -8.38 -8.69 11.78
CA LYS A 403 -9.86 -8.74 11.79
C LYS A 403 -10.51 -7.99 10.62
N LYS A 404 -9.83 -7.97 9.47
CA LYS A 404 -10.29 -7.35 8.22
C LYS A 404 -10.61 -8.40 7.14
N ASP A 405 -10.67 -9.66 7.51
CA ASP A 405 -11.00 -10.81 6.65
C ASP A 405 -12.45 -10.82 6.13
N GLU A 406 -13.36 -10.13 6.83
CA GLU A 406 -14.78 -9.99 6.44
C GLU A 406 -15.09 -8.63 5.79
N THR A 407 -14.11 -7.74 5.70
CA THR A 407 -14.33 -6.41 5.13
C THR A 407 -14.41 -6.56 3.61
N ALA A 408 -15.62 -6.55 3.06
CA ALA A 408 -15.86 -6.36 1.64
C ALA A 408 -15.22 -5.02 1.24
N GLY A 409 -14.17 -5.06 0.46
CA GLY A 409 -13.62 -3.88 -0.20
C GLY A 409 -14.68 -3.18 -1.04
N GLU A 410 -14.39 -1.98 -1.52
CA GLU A 410 -15.28 -1.26 -2.43
C GLU A 410 -15.64 -2.18 -3.60
N ARG A 411 -16.94 -2.46 -3.73
CA ARG A 411 -17.48 -3.37 -4.74
C ARG A 411 -17.50 -2.77 -6.14
N VAL A 412 -17.31 -1.45 -6.24
CA VAL A 412 -17.25 -0.69 -7.49
C VAL A 412 -15.99 0.15 -7.47
N TRP A 413 -15.28 0.20 -8.58
CA TRP A 413 -14.06 1.00 -8.71
C TRP A 413 -14.01 1.75 -10.04
N VAL A 414 -13.27 2.88 -10.03
CA VAL A 414 -12.92 3.67 -11.22
C VAL A 414 -11.43 4.03 -11.15
N ARG A 415 -10.70 3.81 -12.23
CA ARG A 415 -9.25 4.05 -12.32
C ARG A 415 -8.93 4.94 -13.51
N LEU A 416 -8.15 5.97 -13.22
CA LEU A 416 -7.59 6.89 -14.20
C LEU A 416 -6.09 6.59 -14.35
N ASP A 417 -5.56 6.71 -15.56
CA ASP A 417 -4.12 6.55 -15.81
C ASP A 417 -3.29 7.70 -15.21
N GLN A 418 -3.90 8.87 -15.11
CA GLN A 418 -3.31 10.06 -14.49
C GLN A 418 -4.40 10.95 -13.88
N ARG A 419 -4.02 11.78 -12.92
CA ARG A 419 -4.95 12.68 -12.23
C ARG A 419 -4.88 14.13 -12.70
N ARG A 420 -3.96 14.43 -13.62
CA ARG A 420 -3.78 15.76 -14.21
C ARG A 420 -3.74 15.68 -15.72
N TYR A 421 -4.49 16.52 -16.35
CA TYR A 421 -4.60 16.60 -17.80
C TYR A 421 -4.39 18.03 -18.27
N GLN A 422 -3.91 18.19 -19.47
CA GLN A 422 -3.91 19.50 -20.15
C GLN A 422 -5.27 19.78 -20.77
N GLN A 423 -5.60 21.04 -20.91
CA GLN A 423 -6.82 21.49 -21.57
C GLN A 423 -6.96 20.88 -22.98
N GLY A 424 -8.14 20.39 -23.31
CA GLY A 424 -8.43 19.69 -24.56
C GLY A 424 -7.92 18.25 -24.64
N SER A 425 -7.36 17.70 -23.58
CA SER A 425 -6.96 16.28 -23.54
C SER A 425 -8.17 15.36 -23.44
N ARG A 426 -8.05 14.16 -24.03
CA ARG A 426 -9.01 13.08 -23.83
C ARG A 426 -8.64 12.34 -22.53
N VAL A 427 -9.61 12.20 -21.65
CA VAL A 427 -9.47 11.44 -20.39
C VAL A 427 -10.03 10.04 -20.60
N GLU A 428 -9.19 9.03 -20.44
CA GLU A 428 -9.59 7.63 -20.51
C GLU A 428 -9.55 7.04 -19.11
N PHE A 429 -10.51 6.20 -18.78
CA PHE A 429 -10.59 5.54 -17.48
C PHE A 429 -11.25 4.17 -17.57
N ALA A 430 -10.79 3.27 -16.70
CA ALA A 430 -11.36 1.95 -16.52
C ALA A 430 -12.27 1.93 -15.29
N LEU A 431 -13.29 1.07 -15.34
CA LEU A 431 -14.24 0.89 -14.25
C LEU A 431 -14.68 -0.58 -14.15
N GLY A 432 -15.08 -0.99 -12.96
CA GLY A 432 -15.53 -2.36 -12.74
C GLY A 432 -16.30 -2.50 -11.44
N ALA A 433 -16.87 -3.69 -11.26
CA ALA A 433 -17.56 -4.08 -10.06
C ALA A 433 -17.18 -5.52 -9.68
N GLU A 434 -17.16 -5.81 -8.40
CA GLU A 434 -16.81 -7.11 -7.83
C GLU A 434 -17.94 -7.59 -6.92
N ASP A 435 -18.10 -8.90 -6.80
CA ASP A 435 -19.02 -9.51 -5.83
C ASP A 435 -18.41 -9.49 -4.42
N GLN A 436 -19.13 -9.99 -3.42
CA GLN A 436 -18.66 -10.08 -2.02
C GLN A 436 -17.39 -10.90 -1.84
N ARG A 437 -17.00 -11.68 -2.86
CA ARG A 437 -15.85 -12.59 -2.86
C ARG A 437 -14.64 -12.01 -3.60
N GLY A 438 -14.80 -10.81 -4.20
CA GLY A 438 -13.79 -10.16 -5.01
C GLY A 438 -13.70 -10.70 -6.46
N ALA A 439 -14.72 -11.45 -6.91
CA ALA A 439 -14.82 -11.86 -8.30
C ALA A 439 -15.49 -10.76 -9.15
N ALA A 440 -14.93 -10.51 -10.34
CA ALA A 440 -15.46 -9.51 -11.25
C ALA A 440 -16.91 -9.81 -11.67
N LEU A 441 -17.80 -8.85 -11.49
CA LEU A 441 -19.19 -8.91 -11.95
C LEU A 441 -19.26 -8.58 -13.45
N VAL A 442 -19.06 -9.60 -14.27
CA VAL A 442 -18.98 -9.47 -15.74
C VAL A 442 -20.26 -8.89 -16.33
N ASP A 443 -21.43 -9.13 -15.71
CA ASP A 443 -22.74 -8.67 -16.18
C ASP A 443 -23.20 -7.35 -15.55
N ALA A 444 -22.31 -6.65 -14.80
CA ALA A 444 -22.64 -5.37 -14.24
C ALA A 444 -22.90 -4.31 -15.32
N MET A 445 -23.96 -3.53 -15.13
CA MET A 445 -24.26 -2.33 -15.91
C MET A 445 -23.77 -1.11 -15.15
N PHE A 446 -23.16 -0.17 -15.87
CA PHE A 446 -22.56 1.02 -15.28
C PHE A 446 -23.26 2.29 -15.79
N ASP A 447 -23.68 3.14 -14.86
CA ASP A 447 -24.06 4.54 -15.11
C ASP A 447 -22.85 5.42 -14.74
N VAL A 448 -22.35 6.16 -15.73
CA VAL A 448 -21.15 7.00 -15.57
C VAL A 448 -21.55 8.46 -15.79
N ARG A 449 -21.25 9.31 -14.81
CA ARG A 449 -21.50 10.75 -14.86
C ARG A 449 -20.22 11.50 -14.56
N ILE A 450 -19.98 12.58 -15.29
CA ILE A 450 -18.86 13.48 -15.05
C ILE A 450 -19.40 14.86 -14.73
N GLN A 451 -19.07 15.35 -13.54
CA GLN A 451 -19.33 16.72 -13.14
C GLN A 451 -18.15 17.59 -13.57
N ARG A 452 -18.44 18.64 -14.29
CA ARG A 452 -17.46 19.66 -14.75
C ARG A 452 -17.22 20.72 -13.68
N PRO A 453 -16.18 21.57 -13.84
CA PRO A 453 -15.90 22.68 -12.90
C PRO A 453 -17.05 23.69 -12.76
N ASP A 454 -17.87 23.84 -13.78
CA ASP A 454 -19.05 24.70 -13.80
C ASP A 454 -20.29 24.07 -13.10
N GLY A 455 -20.12 22.84 -12.56
CA GLY A 455 -21.19 22.08 -11.90
C GLY A 455 -22.11 21.28 -12.83
N ALA A 456 -21.97 21.43 -14.15
CA ALA A 456 -22.76 20.67 -15.11
C ALA A 456 -22.37 19.19 -15.13
N GLU A 457 -23.36 18.29 -15.18
CA GLU A 457 -23.16 16.85 -15.29
C GLU A 457 -23.34 16.36 -16.72
N VAL A 458 -22.41 15.52 -17.17
CA VAL A 458 -22.43 14.88 -18.47
C VAL A 458 -22.44 13.36 -18.29
N ALA A 459 -23.39 12.68 -18.89
CA ALA A 459 -23.40 11.21 -18.94
C ALA A 459 -22.41 10.71 -19.99
N VAL A 460 -21.60 9.72 -19.64
CA VAL A 460 -20.60 9.14 -20.52
C VAL A 460 -20.90 7.65 -20.71
N PRO A 461 -21.18 7.19 -21.94
CA PRO A 461 -21.46 5.78 -22.19
C PRO A 461 -20.20 4.93 -22.02
N PRO A 462 -20.20 3.92 -21.11
CA PRO A 462 -19.09 3.00 -20.97
C PRO A 462 -19.11 1.95 -22.10
N VAL A 463 -17.91 1.52 -22.49
CA VAL A 463 -17.71 0.42 -23.44
C VAL A 463 -17.26 -0.81 -22.67
N ARG A 464 -17.98 -1.91 -22.80
CA ARG A 464 -17.70 -3.17 -22.08
C ARG A 464 -16.32 -3.73 -22.47
N ARG A 465 -15.62 -4.29 -21.47
CA ARG A 465 -14.36 -5.02 -21.58
C ARG A 465 -14.49 -6.35 -20.82
N ASP A 466 -13.51 -7.24 -20.98
CA ASP A 466 -13.57 -8.64 -20.46
C ASP A 466 -13.85 -8.72 -18.93
N ALA A 467 -13.35 -7.80 -18.13
CA ALA A 467 -13.51 -7.80 -16.66
C ALA A 467 -14.08 -6.49 -16.10
N GLY A 468 -14.85 -5.74 -16.90
CA GLY A 468 -15.40 -4.44 -16.50
C GLY A 468 -15.81 -3.61 -17.70
N ALA A 469 -15.53 -2.31 -17.65
CA ALA A 469 -15.78 -1.39 -18.77
C ALA A 469 -14.68 -0.32 -18.83
N ALA A 470 -14.62 0.38 -19.95
CA ALA A 470 -13.80 1.57 -20.13
C ALA A 470 -14.67 2.71 -20.65
N ALA A 471 -14.31 3.94 -20.32
CA ALA A 471 -14.99 5.11 -20.87
C ALA A 471 -13.97 6.19 -21.22
N SER A 472 -14.36 7.10 -22.10
CA SER A 472 -13.52 8.23 -22.48
C SER A 472 -14.33 9.52 -22.49
N PHE A 473 -13.71 10.60 -22.03
CA PHE A 473 -14.28 11.93 -21.94
C PHE A 473 -13.36 12.94 -22.64
N ALA A 474 -13.91 13.74 -23.54
CA ALA A 474 -13.15 14.66 -24.37
C ALA A 474 -13.47 16.15 -24.10
N ASP A 475 -14.55 16.43 -23.36
CA ASP A 475 -14.97 17.81 -23.06
C ASP A 475 -14.19 18.37 -21.86
N THR A 476 -12.88 18.56 -22.05
CA THR A 476 -11.92 19.09 -21.09
C THR A 476 -11.45 20.48 -21.44
N ALA A 477 -12.33 21.28 -22.09
CA ALA A 477 -12.01 22.63 -22.50
C ALA A 477 -11.95 23.63 -21.35
N ALA A 478 -12.66 23.39 -20.25
CA ALA A 478 -12.63 24.24 -19.06
C ALA A 478 -11.51 23.79 -18.09
N PRO A 479 -10.62 24.68 -17.65
CA PRO A 479 -9.68 24.36 -16.59
C PRO A 479 -10.41 24.23 -15.26
N GLY A 480 -9.91 23.36 -14.39
CA GLY A 480 -10.49 23.11 -13.05
C GLY A 480 -10.62 21.63 -12.72
N ASP A 481 -11.34 21.35 -11.63
CA ASP A 481 -11.51 20.01 -11.10
C ASP A 481 -12.78 19.35 -11.66
N TYR A 482 -12.63 18.13 -12.12
CA TYR A 482 -13.70 17.26 -12.64
C TYR A 482 -13.91 16.10 -11.68
N ARG A 483 -15.18 15.64 -11.56
CA ARG A 483 -15.52 14.47 -10.76
C ARG A 483 -16.24 13.42 -11.60
N ILE A 484 -15.72 12.22 -11.64
CA ILE A 484 -16.35 11.03 -12.22
C ILE A 484 -17.14 10.33 -11.13
N THR A 485 -18.38 9.98 -11.38
CA THR A 485 -19.21 9.12 -10.53
C THR A 485 -19.64 7.92 -11.33
N VAL A 486 -19.36 6.72 -10.82
CA VAL A 486 -19.75 5.44 -11.45
C VAL A 486 -20.68 4.72 -10.50
N THR A 487 -21.86 4.37 -10.95
CA THR A 487 -22.81 3.51 -10.23
C THR A 487 -22.95 2.19 -10.97
N ALA A 488 -22.72 1.07 -10.29
CA ALA A 488 -22.86 -0.26 -10.85
C ALA A 488 -24.15 -0.94 -10.38
N ARG A 489 -24.82 -1.64 -11.32
CA ARG A 489 -25.99 -2.46 -11.05
C ARG A 489 -25.77 -3.86 -11.61
N ALA A 490 -26.16 -4.89 -10.87
CA ALA A 490 -26.14 -6.28 -11.31
C ALA A 490 -27.45 -6.96 -10.89
N ALA A 491 -28.03 -7.76 -11.78
CA ALA A 491 -29.32 -8.44 -11.58
C ALA A 491 -30.46 -7.50 -11.12
N GLY A 492 -30.44 -6.22 -11.53
CA GLY A 492 -31.45 -5.23 -11.18
C GLY A 492 -31.20 -4.49 -9.85
N GLU A 493 -30.25 -4.92 -9.05
CA GLU A 493 -29.89 -4.28 -7.77
C GLU A 493 -28.66 -3.40 -7.91
N THR A 494 -28.57 -2.33 -7.11
CA THR A 494 -27.38 -1.48 -7.03
C THR A 494 -26.29 -2.18 -6.22
N VAL A 495 -25.18 -2.44 -6.87
CA VAL A 495 -23.98 -3.04 -6.25
C VAL A 495 -23.27 -2.02 -5.37
N GLY A 496 -23.13 -0.80 -5.87
CA GLY A 496 -22.45 0.30 -5.18
C GLY A 496 -22.14 1.45 -6.14
N SER A 497 -21.37 2.40 -5.65
CA SER A 497 -20.84 3.53 -6.43
C SER A 497 -19.39 3.82 -6.07
N ALA A 498 -18.65 4.35 -7.04
CA ALA A 498 -17.28 4.84 -6.86
C ALA A 498 -17.13 6.24 -7.48
N THR A 499 -16.22 7.02 -6.92
CA THR A 499 -15.88 8.35 -7.45
C THR A 499 -14.39 8.46 -7.73
N ALA A 500 -14.04 9.29 -8.70
CA ALA A 500 -12.66 9.69 -8.96
C ALA A 500 -12.61 11.12 -9.47
N ARG A 501 -11.60 11.88 -9.06
CA ARG A 501 -11.40 13.27 -9.45
C ARG A 501 -10.12 13.41 -10.28
N PHE A 502 -10.16 14.35 -11.22
CA PHE A 502 -8.99 14.78 -11.97
C PHE A 502 -9.04 16.29 -12.19
N SER A 503 -7.89 16.90 -12.39
CA SER A 503 -7.80 18.33 -12.73
C SER A 503 -7.33 18.52 -14.17
N VAL A 504 -7.87 19.57 -14.78
CA VAL A 504 -7.45 20.08 -16.08
C VAL A 504 -6.79 21.44 -15.84
N SER A 505 -5.56 21.56 -16.29
CA SER A 505 -4.80 22.82 -16.22
C SER A 505 -4.42 23.32 -17.62
N ASP A 506 -4.17 24.63 -17.69
CA ASP A 506 -3.67 25.29 -18.91
C ASP A 506 -2.31 24.75 -19.35
#